data_b689160962a5cd3666334d1f6c3749c4
#
_entry.id   b689160962a5cd3666334d1f6c3749c4
#
_cell.length_a   1.000
_cell.length_b   1.000
_cell.length_c   1.000
_cell.angle_alpha   90.00
_cell.angle_beta   90.00
_cell.angle_gamma   90.00
#
_symmetry.space_group_name_H-M   'P 1'
#
loop_
_entity.id
_entity.type
_entity.pdbx_description
1 polymer ?
#
loop_
_entity_poly.entity_id
_entity_poly.type
_entity_poly.pdbx_seq_one_letter_code
_entity_poly.pdbx_strand_id
1 'polypeptide(L)'
;MSTLEMQETVQTLEIVKEEFIAAPIGVVFETILEQMGPLNETPDGTPLRMKLEAWPGGRWFRDLGHDTGHLWGHVQAVKAPNLIEIYGPLFMSTPAMSNVQYRLTEEGNSTRLKFCHRAIGWILPEHRDGSKIGGGWGSLLARVKAKAEQKEKRETLI
;
A
#
# COMPACT_ATOMS: atom_id res chain seq x y z
N MET A 1 -3.64 0.41 38.34
CA MET A 1 -3.15 0.74 37.00
C MET A 1 -4.31 0.69 36.02
N SER A 2 -4.46 1.70 35.22
CA SER A 2 -5.54 1.75 34.25
C SER A 2 -5.24 0.84 33.05
N THR A 3 -6.28 0.35 32.39
CA THR A 3 -6.17 -0.41 31.15
C THR A 3 -5.50 0.41 30.04
N LEU A 4 -5.61 1.74 30.09
CA LEU A 4 -5.00 2.64 29.13
C LEU A 4 -3.47 2.57 29.17
N GLU A 5 -2.87 2.47 30.34
CA GLU A 5 -1.41 2.37 30.46
C GLU A 5 -0.87 1.12 29.79
N MET A 6 -1.62 0.01 29.84
CA MET A 6 -1.23 -1.23 29.17
C MET A 6 -1.33 -1.13 27.66
N GLN A 7 -2.21 -0.26 27.14
CA GLN A 7 -2.41 -0.06 25.70
C GLN A 7 -1.33 0.84 25.09
N GLU A 8 -0.62 1.60 25.92
CA GLU A 8 0.41 2.53 25.49
C GLU A 8 1.77 1.87 25.29
N THR A 9 1.84 0.54 25.34
CA THR A 9 3.07 -0.19 25.08
C THR A 9 3.43 -0.11 23.61
N VAL A 10 4.72 0.11 23.32
CA VAL A 10 5.24 0.10 21.97
C VAL A 10 5.11 -1.32 21.40
N GLN A 11 4.50 -1.42 20.24
CA GLN A 11 4.29 -2.66 19.52
C GLN A 11 5.01 -2.62 18.17
N THR A 12 5.24 -3.79 17.61
CA THR A 12 5.72 -3.92 16.24
C THR A 12 4.71 -4.70 15.41
N LEU A 13 4.71 -4.45 14.10
CA LEU A 13 3.86 -5.12 13.15
C LEU A 13 4.69 -5.46 11.92
N GLU A 14 4.51 -6.66 11.37
CA GLU A 14 5.11 -7.03 10.10
C GLU A 14 4.10 -7.81 9.26
N ILE A 15 3.89 -7.34 8.03
CA ILE A 15 3.05 -8.02 7.04
C ILE A 15 3.88 -8.19 5.78
N VAL A 16 4.05 -9.42 5.35
CA VAL A 16 4.81 -9.76 4.14
C VAL A 16 3.88 -10.51 3.21
N LYS A 17 3.84 -10.09 1.95
CA LYS A 17 3.05 -10.73 0.91
C LYS A 17 3.86 -10.82 -0.36
N GLU A 18 3.52 -11.78 -1.19
CA GLU A 18 4.15 -11.98 -2.48
C GLU A 18 3.10 -12.37 -3.51
N GLU A 19 3.21 -11.77 -4.70
CA GLU A 19 2.31 -12.07 -5.81
C GLU A 19 3.11 -12.29 -7.09
N PHE A 20 2.66 -13.25 -7.89
CA PHE A 20 3.13 -13.44 -9.25
C PHE A 20 2.07 -12.87 -10.19
N ILE A 21 2.46 -11.94 -11.05
CA ILE A 21 1.53 -11.20 -11.91
C ILE A 21 1.92 -11.42 -13.37
N ALA A 22 0.99 -11.94 -14.18
CA ALA A 22 1.21 -12.22 -15.59
C ALA A 22 1.06 -10.94 -16.43
N ALA A 23 1.95 -9.98 -16.17
CA ALA A 23 2.04 -8.71 -16.88
C ALA A 23 3.46 -8.16 -16.77
N PRO A 24 3.90 -7.35 -17.76
CA PRO A 24 5.22 -6.72 -17.71
C PRO A 24 5.37 -5.78 -16.50
N ILE A 25 6.60 -5.65 -16.03
CA ILE A 25 6.92 -4.89 -14.83
C ILE A 25 6.43 -3.43 -14.87
N GLY A 26 6.53 -2.79 -16.03
CA GLY A 26 6.04 -1.40 -16.19
C GLY A 26 4.53 -1.29 -16.02
N VAL A 27 3.79 -2.26 -16.52
CA VAL A 27 2.32 -2.33 -16.38
C VAL A 27 1.93 -2.54 -14.92
N VAL A 28 2.65 -3.41 -14.22
CA VAL A 28 2.40 -3.66 -12.79
C VAL A 28 2.69 -2.43 -11.97
N PHE A 29 3.83 -1.77 -12.21
CA PHE A 29 4.22 -0.56 -11.50
C PHE A 29 3.16 0.54 -11.65
N GLU A 30 2.74 0.81 -12.87
CA GLU A 30 1.69 1.79 -13.16
C GLU A 30 0.39 1.45 -12.43
N THR A 31 0.02 0.17 -12.43
CA THR A 31 -1.20 -0.31 -11.78
C THR A 31 -1.15 -0.12 -10.26
N ILE A 32 0.02 -0.32 -9.65
CA ILE A 32 0.21 -0.03 -8.22
C ILE A 32 -0.08 1.45 -7.93
N LEU A 33 0.47 2.36 -8.74
CA LEU A 33 0.25 3.79 -8.55
C LEU A 33 -1.23 4.16 -8.67
N GLU A 34 -1.93 3.55 -9.63
CA GLU A 34 -3.37 3.77 -9.80
C GLU A 34 -4.17 3.27 -8.60
N GLN A 35 -3.89 2.05 -8.15
CA GLN A 35 -4.64 1.42 -7.06
C GLN A 35 -4.32 2.03 -5.69
N MET A 36 -3.15 2.60 -5.51
CA MET A 36 -2.83 3.38 -4.30
C MET A 36 -3.36 4.80 -4.38
N GLY A 37 -3.66 5.27 -5.57
CA GLY A 37 -4.09 6.63 -5.85
C GLY A 37 -5.57 6.74 -6.16
N PRO A 38 -5.91 7.26 -7.36
CA PRO A 38 -7.30 7.61 -7.68
C PRO A 38 -8.26 6.42 -7.77
N LEU A 39 -7.74 5.21 -7.99
CA LEU A 39 -8.56 4.01 -8.11
C LEU A 39 -8.57 3.15 -6.86
N ASN A 40 -8.04 3.67 -5.75
CA ASN A 40 -8.05 2.93 -4.49
C ASN A 40 -9.49 2.71 -3.99
N GLU A 41 -9.68 1.58 -3.32
CA GLU A 41 -10.98 1.23 -2.73
C GLU A 41 -10.78 0.40 -1.46
N THR A 42 -11.80 0.35 -0.63
CA THR A 42 -11.82 -0.53 0.53
C THR A 42 -12.03 -1.98 0.09
N PRO A 43 -11.78 -2.96 0.97
CA PRO A 43 -11.99 -4.37 0.62
C PRO A 43 -13.40 -4.71 0.13
N ASP A 44 -14.41 -3.95 0.55
CA ASP A 44 -15.80 -4.16 0.10
C ASP A 44 -16.14 -3.47 -1.22
N GLY A 45 -15.14 -2.82 -1.85
CA GLY A 45 -15.33 -2.16 -3.14
C GLY A 45 -15.76 -0.71 -3.07
N THR A 46 -15.87 -0.12 -1.88
CA THR A 46 -16.21 1.29 -1.73
C THR A 46 -15.00 2.15 -2.17
N PRO A 47 -15.21 3.13 -3.06
CA PRO A 47 -14.11 4.00 -3.48
C PRO A 47 -13.46 4.71 -2.29
N LEU A 48 -12.13 4.64 -2.24
CA LEU A 48 -11.30 5.33 -1.25
C LEU A 48 -10.21 6.06 -2.02
N ARG A 49 -10.61 7.11 -2.71
CA ARG A 49 -9.71 7.84 -3.60
C ARG A 49 -8.61 8.53 -2.83
N MET A 50 -7.39 8.26 -3.23
CA MET A 50 -6.18 8.83 -2.66
C MET A 50 -5.45 9.65 -3.71
N LYS A 51 -4.51 10.46 -3.27
CA LYS A 51 -3.53 11.12 -4.13
C LYS A 51 -2.16 10.61 -3.74
N LEU A 52 -1.37 10.23 -4.74
CA LEU A 52 -0.01 9.77 -4.57
C LEU A 52 0.91 10.58 -5.46
N GLU A 53 1.76 11.36 -4.83
CA GLU A 53 2.78 12.14 -5.52
C GLU A 53 4.03 11.27 -5.64
N ALA A 54 4.21 10.63 -6.78
CA ALA A 54 5.19 9.55 -6.97
C ALA A 54 6.60 10.07 -7.26
N TRP A 55 7.16 10.82 -6.30
CA TRP A 55 8.55 11.29 -6.30
C TRP A 55 9.04 11.38 -4.85
N PRO A 56 10.37 11.37 -4.61
CA PRO A 56 10.89 11.43 -3.24
C PRO A 56 10.39 12.67 -2.50
N GLY A 57 9.83 12.46 -1.31
CA GLY A 57 9.18 13.52 -0.53
C GLY A 57 7.73 13.77 -0.89
N GLY A 58 7.21 13.16 -1.96
CA GLY A 58 5.82 13.27 -2.35
C GLY A 58 4.88 12.74 -1.29
N ARG A 59 3.64 13.21 -1.30
CA ARG A 59 2.64 12.85 -0.29
C ARG A 59 1.76 11.70 -0.78
N TRP A 60 1.32 10.89 0.15
CA TRP A 60 0.23 9.93 -0.04
C TRP A 60 -0.87 10.29 0.94
N PHE A 61 -1.99 10.80 0.41
CA PHE A 61 -3.01 11.42 1.25
C PHE A 61 -4.39 11.32 0.64
N ARG A 62 -5.38 11.46 1.52
CA ARG A 62 -6.77 11.58 1.14
C ARG A 62 -7.16 13.05 1.16
N ASP A 63 -7.63 13.57 0.03
CA ASP A 63 -8.07 14.96 -0.10
C ASP A 63 -9.61 14.98 -0.13
N LEU A 64 -10.22 15.56 0.88
CA LEU A 64 -11.67 15.69 0.98
C LEU A 64 -12.16 17.09 0.56
N GLY A 65 -11.26 17.93 0.04
CA GLY A 65 -11.59 19.31 -0.34
C GLY A 65 -11.58 20.27 0.83
N HIS A 66 -11.53 21.56 0.54
CA HIS A 66 -11.57 22.63 1.56
C HIS A 66 -10.52 22.45 2.66
N ASP A 67 -9.29 22.08 2.29
CA ASP A 67 -8.19 21.82 3.23
C ASP A 67 -8.52 20.76 4.27
N THR A 68 -9.39 19.82 3.93
CA THR A 68 -9.80 18.70 4.77
C THR A 68 -9.29 17.41 4.17
N GLY A 69 -8.81 16.51 5.00
CA GLY A 69 -8.32 15.22 4.54
C GLY A 69 -7.47 14.49 5.57
N HIS A 70 -6.66 13.53 5.10
CA HIS A 70 -5.83 12.70 5.97
C HIS A 70 -4.52 12.38 5.26
N LEU A 71 -3.42 12.83 5.82
CA LEU A 71 -2.08 12.50 5.32
C LEU A 71 -1.66 11.14 5.86
N TRP A 72 -1.46 10.19 4.94
CA TRP A 72 -1.05 8.83 5.31
C TRP A 72 0.47 8.68 5.35
N GLY A 73 1.18 9.36 4.48
CA GLY A 73 2.62 9.25 4.47
C GLY A 73 3.29 10.01 3.34
N HIS A 74 4.59 9.77 3.21
CA HIS A 74 5.43 10.34 2.17
C HIS A 74 6.20 9.25 1.44
N VAL A 75 6.46 9.50 0.17
CA VAL A 75 7.35 8.63 -0.61
C VAL A 75 8.78 8.85 -0.12
N GLN A 76 9.41 7.80 0.38
CA GLN A 76 10.81 7.84 0.79
C GLN A 76 11.72 7.56 -0.40
N ALA A 77 11.36 6.54 -1.19
CA ALA A 77 12.13 6.17 -2.36
C ALA A 77 11.19 5.67 -3.45
N VAL A 78 11.50 6.02 -4.68
CA VAL A 78 10.83 5.48 -5.85
C VAL A 78 11.89 5.26 -6.93
N LYS A 79 11.86 4.07 -7.52
CA LYS A 79 12.73 3.73 -8.64
C LYS A 79 11.90 2.91 -9.62
N ALA A 80 11.29 3.59 -10.57
CA ALA A 80 10.45 2.94 -11.56
C ALA A 80 11.27 2.03 -12.47
N PRO A 81 10.81 0.82 -12.78
CA PRO A 81 9.59 0.19 -12.31
C PRO A 81 9.81 -0.81 -11.15
N ASN A 82 10.87 -0.68 -10.37
CA ASN A 82 11.33 -1.71 -9.44
C ASN A 82 10.96 -1.48 -7.98
N LEU A 83 10.75 -0.22 -7.55
CA LEU A 83 10.61 0.08 -6.13
C LEU A 83 9.69 1.25 -5.88
N ILE A 84 8.81 1.07 -4.89
CA ILE A 84 8.09 2.16 -4.22
C ILE A 84 8.24 1.92 -2.72
N GLU A 85 8.69 2.93 -2.00
CA GLU A 85 8.81 2.89 -0.55
C GLU A 85 8.16 4.12 0.05
N ILE A 86 7.26 3.90 1.01
CA ILE A 86 6.47 4.94 1.67
C ILE A 86 6.64 4.81 3.18
N TYR A 87 6.73 5.94 3.87
CA TYR A 87 6.76 5.97 5.33
C TYR A 87 5.70 6.92 5.85
N GLY A 88 5.19 6.64 7.05
CA GLY A 88 4.21 7.48 7.73
C GLY A 88 3.29 6.68 8.64
N PRO A 89 2.32 7.34 9.28
CA PRO A 89 1.37 6.65 10.15
C PRO A 89 0.32 5.85 9.37
N LEU A 90 0.18 6.11 8.09
CA LEU A 90 -0.84 5.56 7.20
C LEU A 90 -2.25 5.90 7.74
N PHE A 91 -3.13 4.91 7.82
CA PHE A 91 -4.50 5.08 8.34
C PHE A 91 -4.56 5.11 9.88
N MET A 92 -3.44 4.84 10.56
CA MET A 92 -3.39 4.84 12.01
C MET A 92 -3.33 6.27 12.55
N SER A 93 -4.19 6.58 13.52
CA SER A 93 -4.23 7.90 14.17
C SER A 93 -3.62 7.86 15.56
N THR A 94 -2.60 7.04 15.74
CA THR A 94 -1.81 6.88 16.96
C THR A 94 -0.35 7.18 16.65
N PRO A 95 0.49 7.45 17.68
CA PRO A 95 1.92 7.62 17.47
C PRO A 95 2.58 6.33 16.99
N ALA A 96 2.50 6.07 15.71
CA ALA A 96 3.08 4.90 15.06
C ALA A 96 3.70 5.31 13.73
N MET A 97 4.78 4.64 13.36
CA MET A 97 5.47 4.88 12.10
C MET A 97 5.51 3.58 11.31
N SER A 98 5.10 3.66 10.06
CA SER A 98 5.13 2.54 9.12
C SER A 98 6.17 2.76 8.04
N ASN A 99 6.70 1.65 7.52
CA ASN A 99 7.45 1.58 6.29
C ASN A 99 6.77 0.56 5.40
N VAL A 100 6.40 0.97 4.19
CA VAL A 100 5.74 0.12 3.20
C VAL A 100 6.63 0.04 1.98
N GLN A 101 6.90 -1.16 1.49
CA GLN A 101 7.73 -1.38 0.32
C GLN A 101 7.04 -2.28 -0.69
N TYR A 102 7.07 -1.86 -1.95
CA TYR A 102 6.75 -2.68 -3.10
C TYR A 102 8.04 -2.88 -3.88
N ARG A 103 8.49 -4.13 -4.00
CA ARG A 103 9.67 -4.47 -4.80
C ARG A 103 9.25 -5.39 -5.94
N LEU A 104 9.59 -4.99 -7.16
CA LEU A 104 9.20 -5.68 -8.38
C LEU A 104 10.43 -6.21 -9.08
N THR A 105 10.33 -7.48 -9.52
CA THR A 105 11.38 -8.16 -10.28
C THR A 105 10.78 -8.78 -11.53
N GLU A 106 11.45 -8.60 -12.65
CA GLU A 106 11.04 -9.25 -13.89
C GLU A 106 11.28 -10.76 -13.85
N GLU A 107 10.29 -11.52 -14.31
CA GLU A 107 10.43 -12.96 -14.57
C GLU A 107 9.84 -13.24 -15.96
N GLY A 108 10.68 -13.17 -16.99
CA GLY A 108 10.23 -13.22 -18.37
C GLY A 108 9.33 -12.03 -18.68
N ASN A 109 8.13 -12.27 -19.18
CA ASN A 109 7.12 -11.24 -19.44
C ASN A 109 6.18 -11.04 -18.25
N SER A 110 6.51 -11.63 -17.11
CA SER A 110 5.73 -11.55 -15.88
C SER A 110 6.51 -10.83 -14.81
N THR A 111 5.87 -10.58 -13.68
CA THR A 111 6.45 -9.80 -12.59
C THR A 111 6.22 -10.52 -11.26
N ARG A 112 7.27 -10.58 -10.45
CA ARG A 112 7.17 -10.97 -9.05
C ARG A 112 7.14 -9.72 -8.20
N LEU A 113 6.08 -9.60 -7.42
CA LEU A 113 5.89 -8.46 -6.52
C LEU A 113 6.06 -8.93 -5.09
N LYS A 114 7.01 -8.32 -4.38
CA LYS A 114 7.20 -8.54 -2.96
C LYS A 114 6.75 -7.29 -2.22
N PHE A 115 5.84 -7.48 -1.29
CA PHE A 115 5.25 -6.43 -0.48
C PHE A 115 5.63 -6.62 0.98
N CYS A 116 5.97 -5.52 1.66
CA CYS A 116 6.23 -5.55 3.09
C CYS A 116 5.70 -4.28 3.74
N HIS A 117 4.95 -4.46 4.83
CA HIS A 117 4.53 -3.38 5.71
C HIS A 117 5.06 -3.68 7.10
N ARG A 118 5.96 -2.83 7.59
CA ARG A 118 6.46 -2.87 8.97
C ARG A 118 6.07 -1.60 9.69
N ALA A 119 5.68 -1.74 10.96
CA ALA A 119 5.32 -0.59 11.77
C ALA A 119 5.84 -0.76 13.19
N ILE A 120 6.05 0.38 13.87
CA ILE A 120 6.44 0.43 15.26
C ILE A 120 5.75 1.62 15.93
N GLY A 121 5.29 1.44 17.17
CA GLY A 121 4.67 2.50 17.94
C GLY A 121 3.43 2.02 18.70
N TRP A 122 2.50 2.96 18.91
CA TRP A 122 1.22 2.64 19.57
C TRP A 122 0.26 2.08 18.54
N ILE A 123 0.31 0.76 18.36
CA ILE A 123 -0.57 0.07 17.43
C ILE A 123 -1.79 -0.39 18.20
N LEU A 124 -2.97 0.02 17.76
CA LEU A 124 -4.23 -0.34 18.43
C LEU A 124 -4.36 -1.87 18.52
N PRO A 125 -4.97 -2.39 19.62
CA PRO A 125 -5.12 -3.83 19.80
C PRO A 125 -5.74 -4.55 18.60
N GLU A 126 -6.69 -3.92 17.93
CA GLU A 126 -7.37 -4.46 16.74
C GLU A 126 -6.44 -4.66 15.54
N HIS A 127 -5.27 -4.00 15.54
CA HIS A 127 -4.31 -4.09 14.43
C HIS A 127 -3.06 -4.92 14.77
N ARG A 128 -2.88 -5.31 16.03
CA ARG A 128 -1.62 -5.90 16.50
C ARG A 128 -1.29 -7.26 15.91
N ASP A 129 -2.30 -8.06 15.59
CA ASP A 129 -2.08 -9.39 15.00
C ASP A 129 -1.88 -9.31 13.48
N GLY A 130 -2.11 -8.16 12.87
CA GLY A 130 -1.93 -7.93 11.46
C GLY A 130 -3.01 -8.50 10.54
N SER A 131 -4.00 -9.22 11.07
CA SER A 131 -5.01 -9.88 10.24
C SER A 131 -5.88 -8.88 9.48
N LYS A 132 -6.36 -7.84 10.14
CA LYS A 132 -7.21 -6.81 9.54
C LYS A 132 -6.44 -5.97 8.53
N ILE A 133 -5.25 -5.51 8.90
CA ILE A 133 -4.38 -4.73 8.03
C ILE A 133 -3.91 -5.59 6.85
N GLY A 134 -3.50 -6.83 7.13
CA GLY A 134 -3.08 -7.79 6.10
C GLY A 134 -4.17 -8.10 5.11
N GLY A 135 -5.44 -8.17 5.57
CA GLY A 135 -6.60 -8.34 4.69
C GLY A 135 -6.77 -7.15 3.74
N GLY A 136 -6.58 -5.94 4.23
CA GLY A 136 -6.63 -4.73 3.40
C GLY A 136 -5.55 -4.71 2.34
N TRP A 137 -4.31 -5.02 2.69
CA TRP A 137 -3.21 -5.12 1.73
C TRP A 137 -3.44 -6.25 0.72
N GLY A 138 -3.94 -7.40 1.19
CA GLY A 138 -4.28 -8.52 0.32
C GLY A 138 -5.31 -8.14 -0.74
N SER A 139 -6.32 -7.39 -0.35
CA SER A 139 -7.34 -6.87 -1.27
C SER A 139 -6.73 -5.93 -2.32
N LEU A 140 -5.86 -5.00 -1.89
CA LEU A 140 -5.17 -4.08 -2.80
C LEU A 140 -4.30 -4.86 -3.81
N LEU A 141 -3.51 -5.81 -3.33
CA LEU A 141 -2.63 -6.59 -4.20
C LEU A 141 -3.41 -7.46 -5.18
N ALA A 142 -4.55 -8.00 -4.75
CA ALA A 142 -5.43 -8.76 -5.63
C ALA A 142 -5.98 -7.89 -6.77
N ARG A 143 -6.33 -6.63 -6.47
CA ARG A 143 -6.78 -5.68 -7.50
C ARG A 143 -5.65 -5.31 -8.45
N VAL A 144 -4.45 -5.08 -7.92
CA VAL A 144 -3.27 -4.80 -8.76
C VAL A 144 -3.04 -5.95 -9.75
N LYS A 145 -3.06 -7.17 -9.25
CA LYS A 145 -2.88 -8.37 -10.09
C LYS A 145 -3.96 -8.45 -11.17
N ALA A 146 -5.23 -8.36 -10.76
CA ALA A 146 -6.35 -8.48 -11.70
C ALA A 146 -6.32 -7.39 -12.78
N LYS A 147 -6.07 -6.13 -12.38
CA LYS A 147 -6.05 -5.00 -13.31
C LYS A 147 -4.85 -5.04 -14.24
N ALA A 148 -3.67 -5.37 -13.73
CA ALA A 148 -2.46 -5.47 -14.55
C ALA A 148 -2.60 -6.58 -15.59
N GLU A 149 -3.08 -7.75 -15.20
CA GLU A 149 -3.31 -8.88 -16.11
C GLU A 149 -4.38 -8.56 -17.14
N GLN A 150 -5.40 -7.80 -16.76
CA GLN A 150 -6.44 -7.35 -17.69
C GLN A 150 -5.88 -6.39 -18.75
N LYS A 151 -5.03 -5.46 -18.35
CA LYS A 151 -4.37 -4.53 -19.28
C LYS A 151 -3.51 -5.29 -20.28
N GLU A 152 -2.76 -6.26 -19.82
CA GLU A 152 -1.89 -7.07 -20.69
C GLU A 152 -2.69 -7.88 -21.70
N LYS A 153 -3.82 -8.45 -21.30
CA LYS A 153 -4.69 -9.18 -22.21
C LYS A 153 -5.24 -8.28 -23.32
N ARG A 154 -5.56 -7.02 -23.00
CA ARG A 154 -6.05 -6.06 -24.00
C ARG A 154 -4.98 -5.74 -25.03
N GLU A 155 -3.73 -5.56 -24.60
CA GLU A 155 -2.62 -5.27 -25.50
C GLU A 155 -2.30 -6.43 -26.43
N THR A 156 -2.37 -7.66 -25.91
CA THR A 156 -2.09 -8.86 -26.74
C THR A 156 -3.18 -9.18 -27.76
N LEU A 157 -4.38 -8.60 -27.59
CA LEU A 157 -5.49 -8.80 -28.55
C LEU A 157 -5.48 -7.79 -29.71
N ILE A 158 -4.62 -6.79 -29.65
CA ILE A 158 -4.41 -5.81 -30.72
C ILE A 158 -3.24 -6.27 -31.61
#